data_540d4a638057031c4fee2d6f8548d6f5
#
_entry.id   540d4a638057031c4fee2d6f8548d6f5
#
_cell.length_a   1.000
_cell.length_b   1.000
_cell.length_c   1.000
_cell.angle_alpha   90.00
_cell.angle_beta   90.00
_cell.angle_gamma   90.00
#
_symmetry.space_group_name_H-M   'P 1'
#
loop_
_entity.id
_entity.type
_entity.pdbx_description
1 polymer ?
#
loop_
_entity_poly.entity_id
_entity_poly.type
_entity_poly.pdbx_seq_one_letter_code
_entity_poly.pdbx_strand_id
1 'polypeptide(L)'
;MSKLESKSGFVNILGIPNSGKSTLINKLVGKKVSIVSHKVQTTRFCIRGICTFKYDDSSKSQIILIDTPGIFSAKRRLDKAMVSAAWSELNHSDKVIFIHDVTKSIETFSLDLINEIFKIKKDVILVLNKIDL
;
A
#
# COMPACT_ATOMS: atom_id res chain seq x y z
N MET A 1 -3.28 -27.28 -25.97
CA MET A 1 -2.75 -25.93 -25.62
C MET A 1 -3.19 -25.60 -24.22
N SER A 2 -2.24 -25.51 -23.29
CA SER A 2 -2.54 -25.02 -21.96
C SER A 2 -2.85 -23.53 -22.06
N LYS A 3 -4.01 -23.13 -21.54
CA LYS A 3 -4.41 -21.73 -21.43
C LYS A 3 -3.42 -21.05 -20.49
N LEU A 4 -2.70 -20.05 -20.96
CA LEU A 4 -1.91 -19.16 -20.11
C LEU A 4 -2.84 -18.49 -19.11
N GLU A 5 -2.81 -18.93 -17.86
CA GLU A 5 -3.55 -18.26 -16.79
C GLU A 5 -2.70 -17.11 -16.25
N SER A 6 -3.14 -15.90 -16.51
CA SER A 6 -2.56 -14.71 -15.89
C SER A 6 -3.58 -14.07 -14.96
N LYS A 7 -3.15 -13.73 -13.75
CA LYS A 7 -3.94 -13.02 -12.76
C LYS A 7 -3.27 -11.71 -12.43
N SER A 8 -4.06 -10.68 -12.19
CA SER A 8 -3.54 -9.39 -11.72
C SER A 8 -4.43 -8.82 -10.63
N GLY A 9 -3.85 -8.05 -9.75
CA GLY A 9 -4.58 -7.41 -8.67
C GLY A 9 -3.87 -6.16 -8.17
N PHE A 10 -4.67 -5.27 -7.58
CA PHE A 10 -4.22 -4.05 -6.94
C PHE A 10 -4.17 -4.23 -5.43
N VAL A 11 -3.01 -3.97 -4.83
CA VAL A 11 -2.79 -4.05 -3.39
C VAL A 11 -2.34 -2.69 -2.89
N ASN A 12 -3.14 -2.11 -2.01
CA ASN A 12 -2.81 -0.85 -1.37
C ASN A 12 -1.97 -1.09 -0.12
N ILE A 13 -0.91 -0.31 0.08
CA ILE A 13 -0.06 -0.41 1.25
C ILE A 13 -0.21 0.86 2.08
N LEU A 14 -0.64 0.68 3.31
CA LEU A 14 -0.85 1.74 4.29
C LEU A 14 0.09 1.55 5.48
N GLY A 15 0.47 2.64 6.07
CA GLY A 15 1.26 2.66 7.30
C GLY A 15 1.64 4.08 7.66
N ILE A 16 1.87 4.34 8.93
CA ILE A 16 2.37 5.64 9.40
C ILE A 16 3.75 5.94 8.77
N PRO A 17 4.15 7.21 8.68
CA PRO A 17 5.48 7.57 8.21
C PRO A 17 6.58 6.78 8.95
N ASN A 18 7.59 6.31 8.22
CA ASN A 18 8.72 5.53 8.75
C ASN A 18 8.35 4.14 9.32
N SER A 19 7.20 3.58 8.97
CA SER A 19 6.84 2.20 9.35
C SER A 19 7.59 1.12 8.54
N GLY A 20 8.30 1.51 7.49
CA GLY A 20 9.01 0.60 6.60
C GLY A 20 8.26 0.27 5.31
N LYS A 21 7.21 1.00 5.00
CA LYS A 21 6.35 0.82 3.82
C LYS A 21 7.15 0.85 2.52
N SER A 22 7.94 1.89 2.29
CA SER A 22 8.75 2.03 1.07
C SER A 22 9.81 0.94 0.96
N THR A 23 10.42 0.55 2.08
CA THR A 23 11.37 -0.55 2.13
C THR A 23 10.71 -1.88 1.74
N LEU A 24 9.52 -2.14 2.23
CA LEU A 24 8.74 -3.33 1.86
C LEU A 24 8.42 -3.35 0.37
N ILE A 25 7.91 -2.23 -0.16
CA ILE A 25 7.59 -2.12 -1.60
C ILE A 25 8.83 -2.38 -2.45
N ASN A 26 9.95 -1.74 -2.12
CA ASN A 26 11.20 -1.92 -2.87
C ASN A 26 11.68 -3.38 -2.85
N LYS A 27 11.54 -4.04 -1.71
CA LYS A 27 11.95 -5.42 -1.56
C LYS A 27 11.06 -6.38 -2.35
N LEU A 28 9.76 -6.16 -2.36
CA LEU A 28 8.81 -6.95 -3.12
C LEU A 28 8.97 -6.77 -4.62
N VAL A 29 9.23 -5.57 -5.07
CA VAL A 29 9.42 -5.27 -6.49
C VAL A 29 10.81 -5.71 -6.98
N GLY A 30 11.78 -5.83 -6.09
CA GLY A 30 13.17 -6.16 -6.43
C GLY A 30 13.94 -5.03 -7.13
N LYS A 31 13.35 -3.83 -7.23
CA LYS A 31 13.94 -2.62 -7.81
C LYS A 31 13.57 -1.41 -6.98
N LYS A 32 14.43 -0.38 -6.99
CA LYS A 32 14.11 0.90 -6.36
C LYS A 32 13.02 1.65 -7.13
N VAL A 33 11.77 1.24 -7.03
CA VAL A 33 10.66 1.89 -7.74
C VAL A 33 9.97 2.95 -6.90
N SER A 34 9.97 2.82 -5.58
CA SER A 34 9.23 3.71 -4.69
C SER A 34 9.93 5.03 -4.35
N ILE A 35 11.11 5.30 -4.92
CA ILE A 35 11.86 6.54 -4.63
C ILE A 35 11.50 7.67 -5.58
N VAL A 36 10.55 7.49 -6.45
CA VAL A 36 10.20 8.52 -7.40
C VAL A 36 9.37 9.59 -6.68
N SER A 37 10.07 10.65 -6.31
CA SER A 37 9.48 11.92 -5.97
C SER A 37 8.88 12.06 -4.57
N HIS A 38 9.72 12.46 -3.62
CA HIS A 38 9.31 13.04 -2.34
C HIS A 38 8.88 14.53 -2.43
N LYS A 39 8.62 15.04 -3.60
CA LYS A 39 8.11 16.41 -3.72
C LYS A 39 6.65 16.41 -3.30
N VAL A 40 6.32 17.14 -2.25
CA VAL A 40 4.97 17.36 -1.71
C VAL A 40 3.95 17.73 -2.80
N GLN A 41 4.41 18.29 -3.90
CA GLN A 41 3.60 18.68 -5.05
C GLN A 41 3.20 17.52 -5.97
N THR A 42 3.85 16.36 -5.87
CA THR A 42 3.59 15.18 -6.72
C THR A 42 2.82 14.08 -6.01
N THR A 43 2.39 14.31 -4.78
CA THR A 43 1.59 13.37 -3.98
C THR A 43 0.17 13.13 -4.50
N ARG A 44 -0.19 13.72 -5.62
CA ARG A 44 -1.43 13.41 -6.35
C ARG A 44 -1.38 12.06 -7.07
N PHE A 45 -0.21 11.48 -7.20
CA PHE A 45 -0.01 10.21 -7.87
C PHE A 45 0.50 9.18 -6.86
N CYS A 46 -0.27 8.14 -6.64
CA CYS A 46 0.19 7.00 -5.86
C CYS A 46 1.37 6.34 -6.59
N ILE A 47 2.47 6.16 -5.89
CA ILE A 47 3.62 5.43 -6.43
C ILE A 47 3.20 3.98 -6.57
N ARG A 48 3.40 3.41 -7.75
CA ARG A 48 3.04 2.03 -8.05
C ARG A 48 4.29 1.21 -8.27
N GLY A 49 4.38 0.11 -7.55
CA GLY A 49 5.34 -0.93 -7.83
C GLY A 49 4.64 -2.13 -8.47
N ILE A 50 5.28 -2.78 -9.42
CA ILE A 50 4.72 -3.95 -10.08
C ILE A 50 5.61 -5.14 -9.77
N CYS A 51 5.00 -6.17 -9.16
CA CYS A 51 5.63 -7.45 -8.88
C CYS A 51 5.04 -8.51 -9.82
N THR A 52 5.88 -9.23 -10.52
CA THR A 52 5.44 -10.35 -11.35
C THR A 52 5.98 -11.65 -10.76
N PHE A 53 5.08 -12.57 -10.47
CA PHE A 53 5.41 -13.90 -9.98
C PHE A 53 5.07 -14.93 -11.05
N LYS A 54 6.06 -15.77 -11.37
CA LYS A 54 5.86 -16.93 -12.23
C LYS A 54 5.78 -18.16 -11.35
N TYR A 55 4.73 -18.96 -11.53
CA TYR A 55 4.55 -20.21 -10.77
C TYR A 55 5.06 -21.40 -11.58
N ASP A 56 4.84 -21.36 -12.88
CA ASP A 56 5.30 -22.35 -13.86
C ASP A 56 5.38 -21.67 -15.23
N ASP A 57 5.66 -22.43 -16.29
CA ASP A 57 5.78 -21.89 -17.66
C ASP A 57 4.47 -21.34 -18.22
N SER A 58 3.33 -21.65 -17.60
CA SER A 58 1.99 -21.30 -18.07
C SER A 58 1.23 -20.33 -17.17
N SER A 59 1.67 -20.10 -15.93
CA SER A 59 0.95 -19.27 -14.99
C SER A 59 1.78 -18.14 -14.41
N LYS A 60 1.22 -16.93 -14.45
CA LYS A 60 1.82 -15.71 -13.91
C LYS A 60 0.81 -14.95 -13.07
N SER A 61 1.30 -14.26 -12.05
CA SER A 61 0.52 -13.24 -11.34
C SER A 61 1.26 -11.92 -11.33
N GLN A 62 0.53 -10.85 -11.51
CA GLN A 62 1.05 -9.50 -11.41
C GLN A 62 0.34 -8.76 -10.29
N ILE A 63 1.10 -8.31 -9.31
CA ILE A 63 0.59 -7.52 -8.20
C ILE A 63 1.04 -6.09 -8.39
N ILE A 64 0.08 -5.17 -8.43
CA ILE A 64 0.33 -3.75 -8.53
C ILE A 64 0.21 -3.16 -7.12
N LEU A 65 1.34 -2.73 -6.58
CA LEU A 65 1.43 -2.13 -5.26
C LEU A 65 1.18 -0.63 -5.36
N ILE A 66 0.29 -0.13 -4.53
CA ILE A 66 -0.08 1.28 -4.48
C ILE A 66 0.34 1.83 -3.13
N ASP A 67 1.15 2.87 -3.14
CA ASP A 67 1.51 3.63 -1.95
C ASP A 67 0.57 4.83 -1.83
N THR A 68 -0.11 4.95 -0.71
CA THR A 68 -1.05 6.05 -0.41
C THR A 68 -0.61 6.84 0.81
N PRO A 69 0.41 7.70 0.69
CA PRO A 69 0.92 8.46 1.83
C PRO A 69 -0.06 9.49 2.37
N GLY A 70 -1.00 9.97 1.55
CA GLY A 70 -1.88 11.10 1.87
C GLY A 70 -2.84 10.88 3.03
N ILE A 71 -3.20 9.63 3.35
CA ILE A 71 -4.15 9.32 4.44
C ILE A 71 -3.60 9.75 5.81
N PHE A 72 -2.29 9.64 6.03
CA PHE A 72 -1.65 9.98 7.29
C PHE A 72 -1.17 11.43 7.39
N SER A 73 -1.29 12.21 6.32
CA SER A 73 -0.76 13.58 6.25
C SER A 73 -1.81 14.67 6.49
N ALA A 74 -3.02 14.32 6.85
CA ALA A 74 -4.21 15.17 6.83
C ALA A 74 -4.26 16.22 7.95
N LYS A 75 -3.25 17.06 8.08
CA LYS A 75 -3.25 18.16 9.05
C LYS A 75 -3.61 19.55 8.47
N ARG A 76 -3.82 19.66 7.14
CA ARG A 76 -4.07 20.93 6.46
C ARG A 76 -5.21 20.80 5.42
N ARG A 77 -5.82 21.92 5.03
CA ARG A 77 -6.95 21.98 4.06
C ARG A 77 -6.63 21.34 2.70
N LEU A 78 -5.38 21.41 2.24
CA LEU A 78 -4.91 20.75 1.01
C LEU A 78 -4.93 19.22 1.12
N ASP A 79 -4.85 18.71 2.35
CA ASP A 79 -4.77 17.28 2.61
C ASP A 79 -6.11 16.56 2.42
N LYS A 80 -7.23 17.26 2.44
CA LYS A 80 -8.56 16.66 2.23
C LYS A 80 -8.73 16.07 0.83
N ALA A 81 -8.23 16.74 -0.20
CA ALA A 81 -8.26 16.22 -1.56
C ALA A 81 -7.37 14.99 -1.71
N MET A 82 -6.21 14.99 -1.05
CA MET A 82 -5.30 13.86 -1.03
C MET A 82 -5.89 12.67 -0.27
N VAL A 83 -6.53 12.91 0.85
CA VAL A 83 -7.24 11.88 1.62
C VAL A 83 -8.39 11.29 0.79
N SER A 84 -9.17 12.12 0.13
CA SER A 84 -10.24 11.66 -0.75
C SER A 84 -9.71 10.80 -1.91
N ALA A 85 -8.61 11.21 -2.53
CA ALA A 85 -7.96 10.43 -3.58
C ALA A 85 -7.44 9.08 -3.05
N ALA A 86 -6.86 9.07 -1.86
CA ALA A 86 -6.39 7.86 -1.21
C ALA A 86 -7.54 6.88 -0.90
N TRP A 87 -8.68 7.37 -0.42
CA TRP A 87 -9.87 6.56 -0.22
C TRP A 87 -10.44 6.01 -1.53
N SER A 88 -10.42 6.80 -2.59
CA SER A 88 -10.81 6.33 -3.93
C SER A 88 -9.91 5.17 -4.39
N GLU A 89 -8.60 5.30 -4.23
CA GLU A 89 -7.66 4.22 -4.57
C GLU A 89 -7.88 2.97 -3.69
N LEU A 90 -8.17 3.14 -2.41
CA LEU A 90 -8.52 2.04 -1.52
C LEU A 90 -9.76 1.28 -1.98
N ASN A 91 -10.79 2.00 -2.39
CA ASN A 91 -12.02 1.40 -2.90
C ASN A 91 -11.80 0.58 -4.17
N HIS A 92 -10.85 0.96 -5.00
CA HIS A 92 -10.52 0.26 -6.25
C HIS A 92 -9.48 -0.87 -6.05
N SER A 93 -8.87 -0.98 -4.89
CA SER A 93 -7.91 -2.05 -4.61
C SER A 93 -8.59 -3.38 -4.25
N ASP A 94 -7.94 -4.47 -4.55
CA ASP A 94 -8.43 -5.82 -4.24
C ASP A 94 -8.12 -6.20 -2.78
N LYS A 95 -6.96 -5.78 -2.29
CA LYS A 95 -6.51 -6.01 -0.91
C LYS A 95 -5.77 -4.81 -0.35
N VAL A 96 -5.71 -4.74 0.96
CA VAL A 96 -4.98 -3.71 1.70
C VAL A 96 -3.94 -4.37 2.59
N ILE A 97 -2.72 -3.89 2.54
CA ILE A 97 -1.68 -4.23 3.51
C ILE A 97 -1.54 -3.03 4.46
N PHE A 98 -1.69 -3.30 5.75
CA PHE A 98 -1.41 -2.31 6.79
C PHE A 98 -0.12 -2.69 7.49
N ILE A 99 0.91 -1.85 7.37
CA ILE A 99 2.21 -2.10 7.99
C ILE A 99 2.34 -1.29 9.28
N HIS A 100 2.71 -1.96 10.36
CA HIS A 100 2.92 -1.36 11.68
C HIS A 100 4.34 -1.63 12.17
N ASP A 101 4.99 -0.58 12.63
CA ASP A 101 6.28 -0.63 13.31
C ASP A 101 6.05 -1.05 14.77
N VAL A 102 6.42 -2.28 15.12
CA VAL A 102 6.17 -2.84 16.46
C VAL A 102 6.97 -2.19 17.56
N THR A 103 7.96 -1.37 17.23
CA THR A 103 8.71 -0.58 18.22
C THR A 103 7.92 0.62 18.73
N LYS A 104 6.77 0.91 18.13
CA LYS A 104 5.90 2.04 18.47
C LYS A 104 4.53 1.56 18.90
N SER A 105 3.90 2.33 19.78
CA SER A 105 2.50 2.13 20.12
C SER A 105 1.59 2.40 18.93
N ILE A 106 0.44 1.73 18.88
CA ILE A 106 -0.56 1.98 17.85
C ILE A 106 -1.28 3.29 18.19
N GLU A 107 -1.23 4.24 17.27
CA GLU A 107 -1.94 5.50 17.41
C GLU A 107 -3.45 5.29 17.19
N THR A 108 -4.27 6.07 17.92
CA THR A 108 -5.74 6.05 17.78
C THR A 108 -6.18 6.25 16.33
N PHE A 109 -5.53 7.16 15.62
CA PHE A 109 -5.80 7.40 14.20
C PHE A 109 -5.62 6.15 13.34
N SER A 110 -4.61 5.33 13.63
CA SER A 110 -4.39 4.05 12.91
C SER A 110 -5.50 3.05 13.17
N LEU A 111 -6.00 2.97 14.39
CA LEU A 111 -7.13 2.11 14.73
C LEU A 111 -8.41 2.58 14.05
N ASP A 112 -8.67 3.88 14.04
CA ASP A 112 -9.84 4.45 13.35
C ASP A 112 -9.79 4.18 11.86
N LEU A 113 -8.61 4.33 11.24
CA LEU A 113 -8.41 4.03 9.84
C LEU A 113 -8.67 2.55 9.51
N ILE A 114 -8.16 1.64 10.33
CA ILE A 114 -8.41 0.20 10.17
C ILE A 114 -9.91 -0.08 10.26
N ASN A 115 -10.60 0.50 11.23
CA ASN A 115 -12.04 0.34 11.39
C ASN A 115 -12.81 0.84 10.16
N GLU A 116 -12.43 1.99 9.60
CA GLU A 116 -13.05 2.50 8.37
C GLU A 116 -12.80 1.57 7.17
N ILE A 117 -11.60 0.99 7.06
CA ILE A 117 -11.28 0.02 6.01
C ILE A 117 -12.14 -1.25 6.15
N PHE A 118 -12.38 -1.72 7.36
CA PHE A 118 -13.29 -2.85 7.59
C PHE A 118 -14.74 -2.53 7.19
N LYS A 119 -15.20 -1.31 7.41
CA LYS A 119 -16.54 -0.88 7.00
C LYS A 119 -16.75 -0.96 5.49
N ILE A 120 -15.73 -0.70 4.70
CA ILE A 120 -15.80 -0.84 3.23
C ILE A 120 -15.57 -2.28 2.74
N LYS A 121 -15.53 -3.24 3.65
CA LYS A 121 -15.39 -4.68 3.37
C LYS A 121 -14.15 -5.06 2.57
N LYS A 122 -13.04 -4.37 2.81
CA LYS A 122 -11.74 -4.73 2.23
C LYS A 122 -11.01 -5.72 3.10
N ASP A 123 -10.40 -6.71 2.47
CA ASP A 123 -9.49 -7.64 3.15
C ASP A 123 -8.22 -6.90 3.54
N VAL A 124 -7.88 -6.94 4.81
CA VAL A 124 -6.68 -6.29 5.35
C VAL A 124 -5.68 -7.35 5.80
N ILE A 125 -4.45 -7.21 5.34
CA ILE A 125 -3.30 -7.99 5.81
C ILE A 125 -2.50 -7.08 6.75
N LEU A 126 -2.41 -7.45 8.01
CA LEU A 126 -1.58 -6.75 8.98
C LEU A 126 -0.15 -7.26 8.89
N VAL A 127 0.78 -6.35 8.65
CA VAL A 127 2.22 -6.64 8.64
C VAL A 127 2.87 -5.99 9.86
N LEU A 128 3.40 -6.81 10.74
CA LEU A 128 4.19 -6.36 11.89
C LEU A 128 5.66 -6.28 11.49
N ASN A 129 6.18 -5.07 11.42
CA ASN A 129 7.53 -4.79 10.93
C ASN A 129 8.49 -4.41 12.06
N LYS A 130 9.78 -4.55 11.79
CA LYS A 130 10.87 -4.25 12.73
C LYS A 130 10.84 -5.12 13.99
N ILE A 131 10.46 -6.37 13.84
CA ILE A 131 10.41 -7.35 14.94
C ILE A 131 11.78 -7.74 15.47
N ASP A 132 12.82 -7.38 14.77
CA ASP A 132 14.24 -7.59 15.12
C ASP A 132 14.81 -6.47 16.01
N LEU A 133 14.09 -5.41 16.20
CA LEU A 133 14.47 -4.28 17.06
C LEU A 133 13.71 -4.34 18.38
#